data_f8ced53b2a8576982784384726c1e3d8
#
_entry.id   f8ced53b2a8576982784384726c1e3d8
#
_cell.length_a   1.000
_cell.length_b   1.000
_cell.length_c   1.000
_cell.angle_alpha   90.00
_cell.angle_beta   90.00
_cell.angle_gamma   90.00
#
_symmetry.space_group_name_H-M   'P 1'
#
loop_
_entity.id
_entity.type
_entity.pdbx_description
1 polymer ?
#
loop_
_entity_poly.entity_id
_entity_poly.type
_entity_poly.pdbx_seq_one_letter_code
_entity_poly.pdbx_strand_id
1 'polypeptide(L)'
;TLRDIVRTAGQANDAAVGYHFGSRDGLIRAIVERHMEAMESERSQTLGILGDADLVEVVEMVVLPIAELLSSPEGRDFLRIAAQLAEFSGVRAAQPSTDIEDTALAAQLGRLEDLIAEDIGRQRARERVASLVTFLTASLAERARAIERSPGPGTDRRHYVEELVAMLAAAMAA
;
A
#
# COMPACT_ATOMS: atom_id res chain seq x y z
N THR A 1 -9.48 9.71 20.01
CA THR A 1 -10.04 11.03 19.67
C THR A 1 -8.94 11.95 19.15
N LEU A 2 -9.29 13.09 18.51
CA LEU A 2 -8.32 14.13 18.13
C LEU A 2 -7.50 14.63 19.34
N ARG A 3 -8.13 14.76 20.50
CA ARG A 3 -7.45 15.13 21.75
C ARG A 3 -6.37 14.14 22.16
N ASP A 4 -6.61 12.85 21.97
CA ASP A 4 -5.61 11.83 22.31
C ASP A 4 -4.39 11.93 21.36
N ILE A 5 -4.64 12.22 20.09
CA ILE A 5 -3.56 12.43 19.09
C ILE A 5 -2.73 13.63 19.47
N VAL A 6 -3.36 14.78 19.76
CA VAL A 6 -2.68 16.04 20.16
C VAL A 6 -1.84 15.81 21.41
N ARG A 7 -2.40 15.15 22.43
CA ARG A 7 -1.69 14.83 23.68
C ARG A 7 -0.49 13.92 23.44
N THR A 8 -0.65 12.87 22.63
CA THR A 8 0.44 11.92 22.32
C THR A 8 1.54 12.60 21.50
N ALA A 9 1.19 13.55 20.63
CA ALA A 9 2.13 14.37 19.88
C ALA A 9 2.83 15.47 20.70
N GLY A 10 2.55 15.56 22.02
CA GLY A 10 3.14 16.58 22.90
C GLY A 10 2.70 18.01 22.57
N GLN A 11 1.60 18.17 21.85
CA GLN A 11 1.06 19.47 21.48
C GLN A 11 0.10 19.99 22.57
N ALA A 12 0.26 21.25 22.95
CA ALA A 12 -0.57 21.87 23.98
C ALA A 12 -1.90 22.44 23.45
N ASN A 13 -2.05 22.56 22.13
CA ASN A 13 -3.21 23.21 21.51
C ASN A 13 -4.11 22.18 20.81
N ASP A 14 -5.21 21.81 21.44
CA ASP A 14 -6.23 20.92 20.90
C ASP A 14 -6.85 21.45 19.58
N ALA A 15 -6.80 22.75 19.33
CA ALA A 15 -7.31 23.38 18.11
C ALA A 15 -6.33 23.28 16.93
N ALA A 16 -5.05 22.96 17.16
CA ALA A 16 -4.03 22.93 16.10
C ALA A 16 -4.37 21.93 14.98
N VAL A 17 -4.84 20.74 15.33
CA VAL A 17 -5.24 19.72 14.34
C VAL A 17 -6.45 20.19 13.54
N GLY A 18 -7.44 20.81 14.21
CA GLY A 18 -8.61 21.39 13.54
C GLY A 18 -8.23 22.54 12.60
N TYR A 19 -7.27 23.37 13.00
CA TYR A 19 -6.79 24.49 12.20
C TYR A 19 -6.00 24.04 10.95
N HIS A 20 -5.10 23.05 11.09
CA HIS A 20 -4.24 22.61 9.99
C HIS A 20 -4.91 21.57 9.08
N PHE A 21 -5.72 20.68 9.62
CA PHE A 21 -6.28 19.54 8.90
C PHE A 21 -7.81 19.56 8.80
N GLY A 22 -8.48 20.54 9.41
CA GLY A 22 -9.93 20.70 9.43
C GLY A 22 -10.67 19.64 10.26
N SER A 23 -10.30 18.37 10.15
CA SER A 23 -10.95 17.25 10.81
C SER A 23 -9.99 16.09 11.06
N ARG A 24 -10.46 15.04 11.78
CA ARG A 24 -9.74 13.77 11.90
C ARG A 24 -9.50 13.13 10.53
N ASP A 25 -10.48 13.19 9.66
CA ASP A 25 -10.39 12.60 8.32
C ASP A 25 -9.43 13.40 7.43
N GLY A 26 -9.37 14.75 7.60
CA GLY A 26 -8.37 15.58 6.95
C GLY A 26 -6.94 15.25 7.40
N LEU A 27 -6.72 15.00 8.69
CA LEU A 27 -5.43 14.55 9.19
C LEU A 27 -5.05 13.16 8.61
N ILE A 28 -5.98 12.23 8.58
CA ILE A 28 -5.75 10.89 8.01
C ILE A 28 -5.40 11.01 6.53
N ARG A 29 -6.13 11.84 5.78
CA ARG A 29 -5.85 12.10 4.36
C ARG A 29 -4.45 12.65 4.16
N ALA A 30 -4.03 13.66 4.93
CA ALA A 30 -2.69 14.23 4.84
C ALA A 30 -1.58 13.20 5.14
N ILE A 31 -1.80 12.28 6.09
CA ILE A 31 -0.87 11.18 6.37
C ILE A 31 -0.78 10.23 5.16
N VAL A 32 -1.92 9.87 4.57
CA VAL A 32 -1.95 8.99 3.39
C VAL A 32 -1.27 9.65 2.19
N GLU A 33 -1.62 10.89 1.87
CA GLU A 33 -1.04 11.65 0.77
C GLU A 33 0.49 11.71 0.87
N ARG A 34 1.02 12.05 2.04
CA ARG A 34 2.48 12.12 2.26
C ARG A 34 3.21 10.80 1.95
N HIS A 35 2.66 9.67 2.39
CA HIS A 35 3.27 8.36 2.14
C HIS A 35 3.08 7.92 0.68
N MET A 36 1.93 8.23 0.09
CA MET A 36 1.66 7.93 -1.32
C MET A 36 2.59 8.70 -2.25
N GLU A 37 2.82 10.00 -2.01
CA GLU A 37 3.76 10.82 -2.79
C GLU A 37 5.19 10.25 -2.76
N ALA A 38 5.67 9.83 -1.58
CA ALA A 38 7.00 9.24 -1.46
C ALA A 38 7.13 7.94 -2.26
N MET A 39 6.14 7.03 -2.14
CA MET A 39 6.10 5.79 -2.91
C MET A 39 5.94 6.03 -4.41
N GLU A 40 5.15 7.02 -4.80
CA GLU A 40 4.91 7.38 -6.20
C GLU A 40 6.19 7.89 -6.87
N SER A 41 6.99 8.69 -6.16
CA SER A 41 8.31 9.12 -6.63
C SER A 41 9.23 7.93 -6.91
N GLU A 42 9.21 6.90 -6.09
CA GLU A 42 10.00 5.68 -6.29
C GLU A 42 9.45 4.86 -7.48
N ARG A 43 8.12 4.64 -7.54
CA ARG A 43 7.48 3.91 -8.63
C ARG A 43 7.69 4.54 -10.00
N SER A 44 7.70 5.86 -10.08
CA SER A 44 7.91 6.60 -11.32
C SER A 44 9.25 6.27 -11.98
N GLN A 45 10.26 5.88 -11.21
CA GLN A 45 11.58 5.49 -11.73
C GLN A 45 11.54 4.18 -12.53
N THR A 46 10.53 3.34 -12.31
CA THR A 46 10.37 2.05 -13.00
C THR A 46 9.48 2.11 -14.24
N LEU A 47 8.81 3.24 -14.50
CA LEU A 47 7.90 3.38 -15.65
C LEU A 47 8.57 3.13 -17.00
N GLY A 48 9.85 3.48 -17.13
CA GLY A 48 10.61 3.30 -18.37
C GLY A 48 10.82 1.84 -18.79
N ILE A 49 10.75 0.91 -17.85
CA ILE A 49 10.93 -0.53 -18.09
C ILE A 49 9.61 -1.33 -17.94
N LEU A 50 8.54 -0.68 -17.52
CA LEU A 50 7.26 -1.34 -17.21
C LEU A 50 6.67 -2.11 -18.40
N GLY A 51 6.84 -1.58 -19.62
CA GLY A 51 6.31 -2.18 -20.85
C GLY A 51 6.91 -3.54 -21.18
N ASP A 52 8.19 -3.72 -20.87
CA ASP A 52 8.95 -4.95 -21.14
C ASP A 52 8.98 -5.91 -19.93
N ALA A 53 8.52 -5.47 -18.77
CA ALA A 53 8.53 -6.23 -17.53
C ALA A 53 7.59 -7.43 -17.58
N ASP A 54 8.06 -8.56 -17.04
CA ASP A 54 7.26 -9.77 -16.85
C ASP A 54 6.35 -9.66 -15.60
N LEU A 55 5.53 -10.68 -15.38
CA LEU A 55 4.56 -10.71 -14.27
C LEU A 55 5.23 -10.56 -12.89
N VAL A 56 6.37 -11.24 -12.68
CA VAL A 56 7.09 -11.22 -11.40
C VAL A 56 7.68 -9.83 -11.17
N GLU A 57 8.33 -9.27 -12.18
CA GLU A 57 8.92 -7.94 -12.13
C GLU A 57 7.88 -6.85 -11.84
N VAL A 58 6.69 -6.93 -12.46
CA VAL A 58 5.62 -5.96 -12.17
C VAL A 58 5.06 -6.14 -10.75
N VAL A 59 4.93 -7.39 -10.26
CA VAL A 59 4.56 -7.63 -8.85
C VAL A 59 5.61 -7.04 -7.90
N GLU A 60 6.91 -7.19 -8.20
CA GLU A 60 7.98 -6.55 -7.42
C GLU A 60 7.84 -5.01 -7.40
N MET A 61 7.62 -4.38 -8.55
CA MET A 61 7.40 -2.93 -8.66
C MET A 61 6.23 -2.44 -7.80
N VAL A 62 5.18 -3.23 -7.66
CA VAL A 62 4.03 -2.91 -6.80
C VAL A 62 4.36 -3.11 -5.32
N VAL A 63 5.06 -4.22 -4.98
CA VAL A 63 5.27 -4.67 -3.60
C VAL A 63 6.41 -3.91 -2.90
N LEU A 64 7.56 -3.70 -3.59
CA LEU A 64 8.77 -3.23 -2.92
C LEU A 64 8.61 -1.84 -2.27
N PRO A 65 8.02 -0.82 -2.92
CA PRO A 65 7.90 0.50 -2.31
C PRO A 65 7.04 0.50 -1.03
N ILE A 66 5.96 -0.25 -1.00
CA ILE A 66 5.11 -0.34 0.19
C ILE A 66 5.72 -1.25 1.28
N ALA A 67 6.45 -2.29 0.90
CA ALA A 67 7.14 -3.18 1.84
C ALA A 67 8.32 -2.50 2.55
N GLU A 68 8.94 -1.48 1.91
CA GLU A 68 10.00 -0.69 2.54
C GLU A 68 9.51 0.04 3.80
N LEU A 69 8.22 0.36 3.88
CA LEU A 69 7.61 0.97 5.05
C LEU A 69 7.71 0.11 6.33
N LEU A 70 7.97 -1.20 6.21
CA LEU A 70 8.25 -2.06 7.37
C LEU A 70 9.56 -1.68 8.09
N SER A 71 10.47 -0.95 7.45
CA SER A 71 11.78 -0.58 7.99
C SER A 71 11.72 0.43 9.12
N SER A 72 10.72 1.31 9.14
CA SER A 72 10.58 2.39 10.13
C SER A 72 9.33 2.24 11.00
N PRO A 73 9.35 2.75 12.25
CA PRO A 73 8.16 2.81 13.10
C PRO A 73 7.00 3.56 12.44
N GLU A 74 7.28 4.72 11.82
CA GLU A 74 6.30 5.56 11.15
C GLU A 74 5.65 4.85 9.95
N GLY A 75 6.47 4.12 9.17
CA GLY A 75 5.99 3.31 8.06
C GLY A 75 5.09 2.16 8.52
N ARG A 76 5.45 1.49 9.62
CA ARG A 76 4.60 0.43 10.21
C ARG A 76 3.27 0.98 10.74
N ASP A 77 3.29 2.17 11.35
CA ASP A 77 2.06 2.87 11.76
C ASP A 77 1.17 3.18 10.55
N PHE A 78 1.77 3.68 9.47
CA PHE A 78 1.04 3.93 8.22
C PHE A 78 0.40 2.65 7.65
N LEU A 79 1.15 1.53 7.56
CA LEU A 79 0.60 0.26 7.06
C LEU A 79 -0.63 -0.20 7.85
N ARG A 80 -0.63 -0.02 9.18
CA ARG A 80 -1.78 -0.34 10.04
C ARG A 80 -2.97 0.58 9.80
N ILE A 81 -2.72 1.88 9.59
CA ILE A 81 -3.75 2.87 9.26
C ILE A 81 -4.33 2.56 7.88
N ALA A 82 -3.50 2.32 6.88
CA ALA A 82 -3.92 2.03 5.51
C ALA A 82 -4.82 0.79 5.43
N ALA A 83 -4.48 -0.28 6.15
CA ALA A 83 -5.31 -1.48 6.21
C ALA A 83 -6.69 -1.22 6.83
N GLN A 84 -6.78 -0.38 7.88
CA GLN A 84 -8.07 0.02 8.46
C GLN A 84 -8.89 0.89 7.51
N LEU A 85 -8.24 1.82 6.79
CA LEU A 85 -8.92 2.67 5.81
C LEU A 85 -9.47 1.87 4.64
N ALA A 86 -8.75 0.84 4.17
CA ALA A 86 -9.21 -0.06 3.13
C ALA A 86 -10.51 -0.78 3.50
N GLU A 87 -10.74 -1.05 4.79
CA GLU A 87 -12.00 -1.59 5.29
C GLU A 87 -13.15 -0.56 5.28
N PHE A 88 -12.85 0.71 5.57
CA PHE A 88 -13.85 1.77 5.71
C PHE A 88 -14.17 2.49 4.39
N SER A 89 -13.20 2.63 3.49
CA SER A 89 -13.34 3.45 2.28
C SER A 89 -13.90 2.70 1.08
N GLY A 90 -14.26 1.41 1.22
CA GLY A 90 -14.78 0.63 0.09
C GLY A 90 -13.75 0.45 -1.04
N VAL A 91 -12.45 0.60 -0.78
CA VAL A 91 -11.35 0.27 -1.72
C VAL A 91 -11.41 -1.21 -2.17
N ARG A 92 -12.28 -2.01 -1.53
CA ARG A 92 -12.76 -3.30 -2.05
C ARG A 92 -13.61 -3.18 -3.32
N ALA A 93 -14.09 -1.99 -3.68
CA ALA A 93 -14.73 -1.78 -4.95
C ALA A 93 -13.65 -1.81 -6.04
N ALA A 94 -13.86 -2.64 -7.05
CA ALA A 94 -13.01 -2.84 -8.23
C ALA A 94 -12.91 -1.60 -9.14
N GLN A 95 -13.01 -0.41 -8.59
CA GLN A 95 -12.78 0.85 -9.26
C GLN A 95 -11.68 1.60 -8.53
N PRO A 96 -10.55 1.91 -9.21
CA PRO A 96 -9.59 2.84 -8.69
C PRO A 96 -10.34 4.13 -8.29
N SER A 97 -10.05 4.67 -7.12
CA SER A 97 -10.50 6.04 -6.83
C SER A 97 -9.90 6.95 -7.89
N THR A 98 -10.65 7.93 -8.36
CA THR A 98 -10.21 8.94 -9.36
C THR A 98 -8.87 9.58 -8.99
N ASP A 99 -8.47 9.49 -7.73
CA ASP A 99 -7.24 10.08 -7.20
C ASP A 99 -5.95 9.33 -7.59
N ILE A 100 -6.05 8.14 -8.23
CA ILE A 100 -4.86 7.35 -8.64
C ILE A 100 -4.75 7.16 -10.16
N GLU A 101 -5.67 7.65 -10.97
CA GLU A 101 -5.74 7.35 -12.43
C GLU A 101 -4.47 7.73 -13.21
N ASP A 102 -3.77 8.78 -12.81
CA ASP A 102 -2.56 9.28 -13.49
C ASP A 102 -1.27 8.94 -12.72
N THR A 103 -1.28 7.91 -11.87
CA THR A 103 -0.12 7.54 -11.05
C THR A 103 0.67 6.36 -11.64
N ALA A 104 1.96 6.25 -11.25
CA ALA A 104 2.78 5.10 -11.60
C ALA A 104 2.20 3.80 -11.00
N LEU A 105 1.58 3.87 -9.82
CA LEU A 105 0.86 2.73 -9.25
C LEU A 105 -0.26 2.26 -10.18
N ALA A 106 -1.08 3.19 -10.71
CA ALA A 106 -2.15 2.84 -11.65
C ALA A 106 -1.59 2.18 -12.93
N ALA A 107 -0.48 2.70 -13.46
CA ALA A 107 0.19 2.10 -14.61
C ALA A 107 0.69 0.67 -14.32
N GLN A 108 1.31 0.44 -13.15
CA GLN A 108 1.76 -0.88 -12.72
C GLN A 108 0.59 -1.87 -12.55
N LEU A 109 -0.51 -1.45 -11.90
CA LEU A 109 -1.70 -2.29 -11.74
C LEU A 109 -2.38 -2.58 -13.09
N GLY A 110 -2.44 -1.59 -13.98
CA GLY A 110 -2.94 -1.78 -15.36
C GLY A 110 -2.08 -2.78 -16.15
N ARG A 111 -0.75 -2.73 -15.99
CA ARG A 111 0.15 -3.70 -16.62
C ARG A 111 -0.09 -5.12 -16.10
N LEU A 112 -0.31 -5.30 -14.77
CA LEU A 112 -0.71 -6.59 -14.22
C LEU A 112 -2.02 -7.10 -14.82
N GLU A 113 -3.03 -6.22 -14.96
CA GLU A 113 -4.29 -6.59 -15.61
C GLU A 113 -4.05 -7.05 -17.04
N ASP A 114 -3.25 -6.34 -17.82
CA ASP A 114 -2.98 -6.66 -19.22
C ASP A 114 -2.25 -7.99 -19.37
N LEU A 115 -1.24 -8.26 -18.52
CA LEU A 115 -0.46 -9.49 -18.55
C LEU A 115 -1.29 -10.77 -18.34
N ILE A 116 -2.35 -10.70 -17.53
CA ILE A 116 -3.18 -11.87 -17.22
C ILE A 116 -4.53 -11.87 -17.98
N ALA A 117 -4.91 -10.74 -18.58
CA ALA A 117 -6.22 -10.62 -19.24
C ALA A 117 -6.34 -11.49 -20.48
N GLU A 118 -5.25 -11.83 -21.15
CA GLU A 118 -5.26 -12.72 -22.31
C GLU A 118 -5.74 -14.14 -21.94
N ASP A 119 -5.37 -14.61 -20.76
CA ASP A 119 -5.71 -15.96 -20.30
C ASP A 119 -7.08 -16.05 -19.64
N ILE A 120 -7.43 -15.06 -18.79
CA ILE A 120 -8.63 -15.16 -17.93
C ILE A 120 -9.73 -14.15 -18.26
N GLY A 121 -9.47 -13.22 -19.18
CA GLY A 121 -10.38 -12.13 -19.55
C GLY A 121 -10.28 -10.92 -18.59
N ARG A 122 -10.53 -9.74 -19.13
CA ARG A 122 -10.30 -8.44 -18.47
C ARG A 122 -11.06 -8.27 -17.14
N GLN A 123 -12.29 -8.73 -17.05
CA GLN A 123 -13.07 -8.61 -15.81
C GLN A 123 -12.45 -9.41 -14.67
N ARG A 124 -12.05 -10.65 -14.92
CA ARG A 124 -11.40 -11.50 -13.91
C ARG A 124 -10.00 -10.97 -13.54
N ALA A 125 -9.29 -10.42 -14.53
CA ALA A 125 -8.00 -9.79 -14.30
C ALA A 125 -8.11 -8.64 -13.29
N ARG A 126 -9.09 -7.74 -13.46
CA ARG A 126 -9.36 -6.65 -12.49
C ARG A 126 -9.69 -7.16 -11.10
N GLU A 127 -10.55 -8.16 -10.99
CA GLU A 127 -10.93 -8.76 -9.70
C GLU A 127 -9.72 -9.40 -9.01
N ARG A 128 -8.84 -10.03 -9.78
CA ARG A 128 -7.61 -10.63 -9.28
C ARG A 128 -6.60 -9.58 -8.80
N VAL A 129 -6.39 -8.52 -9.57
CA VAL A 129 -5.53 -7.38 -9.15
C VAL A 129 -6.08 -6.69 -7.90
N ALA A 130 -7.39 -6.47 -7.80
CA ALA A 130 -8.01 -5.91 -6.60
C ALA A 130 -7.81 -6.82 -5.37
N SER A 131 -7.88 -8.14 -5.56
CA SER A 131 -7.59 -9.14 -4.52
C SER A 131 -6.13 -9.11 -4.09
N LEU A 132 -5.20 -8.99 -5.04
CA LEU A 132 -3.77 -8.84 -4.78
C LEU A 132 -3.51 -7.62 -3.89
N VAL A 133 -4.05 -6.44 -4.23
CA VAL A 133 -3.87 -5.20 -3.46
C VAL A 133 -4.41 -5.37 -2.02
N THR A 134 -5.59 -5.98 -1.89
CA THR A 134 -6.21 -6.26 -0.59
C THR A 134 -5.33 -7.18 0.26
N PHE A 135 -4.86 -8.28 -0.32
CA PHE A 135 -4.01 -9.25 0.38
C PHE A 135 -2.66 -8.65 0.76
N LEU A 136 -2.01 -7.92 -0.16
CA LEU A 136 -0.76 -7.22 0.09
C LEU A 136 -0.87 -6.27 1.28
N THR A 137 -1.89 -5.39 1.26
CA THR A 137 -2.11 -4.40 2.32
C THR A 137 -2.35 -5.07 3.68
N ALA A 138 -3.19 -6.11 3.73
CA ALA A 138 -3.48 -6.85 4.95
C ALA A 138 -2.23 -7.58 5.48
N SER A 139 -1.46 -8.23 4.60
CA SER A 139 -0.26 -8.98 4.97
C SER A 139 0.83 -8.08 5.53
N LEU A 140 1.07 -6.92 4.92
CA LEU A 140 2.05 -5.96 5.41
C LEU A 140 1.63 -5.32 6.74
N ALA A 141 0.34 -5.03 6.92
CA ALA A 141 -0.17 -4.52 8.20
C ALA A 141 -0.03 -5.56 9.33
N GLU A 142 -0.31 -6.84 9.07
CA GLU A 142 -0.11 -7.90 10.07
C GLU A 142 1.39 -8.12 10.35
N ARG A 143 2.24 -8.04 9.34
CA ARG A 143 3.69 -8.08 9.53
C ARG A 143 4.18 -6.92 10.40
N ALA A 144 3.68 -5.70 10.17
CA ALA A 144 3.98 -4.53 10.99
C ALA A 144 3.59 -4.76 12.46
N ARG A 145 2.39 -5.31 12.73
CA ARG A 145 1.94 -5.68 14.09
C ARG A 145 2.83 -6.76 14.71
N ALA A 146 3.26 -7.75 13.93
CA ALA A 146 4.12 -8.83 14.42
C ALA A 146 5.50 -8.32 14.85
N ILE A 147 6.10 -7.41 14.07
CA ILE A 147 7.39 -6.78 14.42
C ILE A 147 7.30 -6.03 15.75
N GLU A 148 6.20 -5.33 16.01
CA GLU A 148 6.03 -4.57 17.25
C GLU A 148 5.71 -5.42 18.47
N ARG A 149 4.97 -6.53 18.30
CA ARG A 149 4.69 -7.47 19.39
C ARG A 149 5.91 -8.24 19.84
N SER A 150 6.84 -8.51 18.94
CA SER A 150 8.04 -9.30 19.23
C SER A 150 9.25 -8.69 18.53
N PRO A 151 9.83 -7.60 19.07
CA PRO A 151 11.06 -7.03 18.57
C PRO A 151 12.21 -8.01 18.84
N GLY A 152 12.59 -8.79 17.84
CA GLY A 152 13.65 -9.80 17.89
C GLY A 152 14.05 -10.24 16.49
N PRO A 153 15.04 -11.14 16.36
CA PRO A 153 15.41 -11.71 15.07
C PRO A 153 14.29 -12.64 14.58
N GLY A 154 13.18 -12.02 14.16
CA GLY A 154 12.13 -12.69 13.40
C GLY A 154 12.61 -13.03 11.99
N THR A 155 11.74 -13.60 11.17
CA THR A 155 12.00 -13.78 9.74
C THR A 155 12.56 -12.48 9.17
N ASP A 156 13.75 -12.55 8.58
CA ASP A 156 14.38 -11.39 7.96
C ASP A 156 13.37 -10.69 7.03
N ARG A 157 13.33 -9.36 7.10
CA ARG A 157 12.44 -8.55 6.26
C ARG A 157 12.59 -8.92 4.78
N ARG A 158 13.83 -9.07 4.33
CA ARG A 158 14.14 -9.41 2.95
C ARG A 158 13.50 -10.74 2.56
N HIS A 159 13.72 -11.79 3.33
CA HIS A 159 13.12 -13.10 3.07
C HIS A 159 11.60 -13.05 3.10
N TYR A 160 10.99 -12.30 4.03
CA TYR A 160 9.53 -12.12 4.07
C TYR A 160 9.00 -11.46 2.79
N VAL A 161 9.69 -10.44 2.28
CA VAL A 161 9.27 -9.72 1.06
C VAL A 161 9.46 -10.59 -0.18
N GLU A 162 10.57 -11.32 -0.29
CA GLU A 162 10.82 -12.29 -1.36
C GLU A 162 9.71 -13.36 -1.44
N GLU A 163 9.34 -13.94 -0.30
CA GLU A 163 8.24 -14.91 -0.22
C GLU A 163 6.88 -14.29 -0.57
N LEU A 164 6.62 -13.07 -0.12
CA LEU A 164 5.37 -12.35 -0.42
C LEU A 164 5.25 -12.09 -1.93
N VAL A 165 6.32 -11.65 -2.58
CA VAL A 165 6.37 -11.45 -4.05
C VAL A 165 6.12 -12.78 -4.77
N ALA A 166 6.83 -13.85 -4.41
CA ALA A 166 6.68 -15.16 -5.04
C ALA A 166 5.24 -15.69 -4.92
N MET A 167 4.64 -15.56 -3.74
CA MET A 167 3.26 -15.99 -3.50
C MET A 167 2.26 -15.16 -4.30
N LEU A 168 2.42 -13.83 -4.36
CA LEU A 168 1.54 -12.95 -5.12
C LEU A 168 1.67 -13.21 -6.63
N ALA A 169 2.89 -13.35 -7.14
CA ALA A 169 3.13 -13.66 -8.55
C ALA A 169 2.50 -15.01 -8.95
N ALA A 170 2.65 -16.04 -8.11
CA ALA A 170 2.01 -17.33 -8.33
C ALA A 170 0.48 -17.23 -8.32
N ALA A 171 -0.10 -16.45 -7.41
CA ALA A 171 -1.55 -16.21 -7.37
C ALA A 171 -2.06 -15.43 -8.60
N MET A 172 -1.23 -14.58 -9.17
CA MET A 172 -1.57 -13.86 -10.41
C MET A 172 -1.50 -14.76 -11.64
N ALA A 173 -0.58 -15.74 -11.67
CA ALA A 173 -0.40 -16.67 -12.78
C ALA A 173 -1.41 -17.84 -12.80
N ALA A 174 -2.07 -18.13 -11.67
CA ALA A 174 -3.04 -19.23 -11.54
C ALA A 174 -4.34 -18.99 -12.32
#